data_2653bc531116d453a3cae84439bab32e
#
_entry.id   2653bc531116d453a3cae84439bab32e
#
_cell.length_a   1.000
_cell.length_b   1.000
_cell.length_c   1.000
_cell.angle_alpha   90.00
_cell.angle_beta   90.00
_cell.angle_gamma   90.00
#
_symmetry.space_group_name_H-M   'P 1'
#
loop_
_entity.id
_entity.type
_entity.pdbx_description
1 polymer ?
#
loop_
_entity_poly.entity_id
_entity_poly.type
_entity_poly.pdbx_seq_one_letter_code
_entity_poly.pdbx_strand_id
1 'polypeptide(L)'
;MFTSVFNDVLGPVMRGPSSSHTAGSYHIALVVRDLLGGEPKKVKVSFDTGGSYGSTYVQQGVDQAFTTGLMGWKQTDEIFTVALSTAKQQGVSIDFEVTRIQQADHPNYVIIEVEDRQGQQLKVEAKSTGGGTFKIIRVDGAEVLLDGKTYVTLLTVDKEAESTILESMKCTFPEAMLRKSCGIGSKFCLQLSSTILLPLETFVKKACIRKIRQAKPVYYTQKSEPPFTSAEEMVKFAVDNNYTLGEAVLAYEMAVLGLSEEDAITEMLHRWVVMKNSVAQGLENEKVNMLLIEAVAGKIMDNVKARQVAIGGLHSQAGAAAMAAMHTCNSRGVVCAAPTGGAAGTVPGILTALNEEYDISDRQMALMMFAAGGVGLILAIRATFAAEVAGCQVEIGAAGAMGSAAVVEFAGGTARQACDAAAISFQNTMGLVCDLVQGMCELPCHTRNAIAASSAFTNADMVIGGYINHINLDETIDSVYSSGLMLPSELRCTARGGLAMAPSALILAKTSHRNI
;
A
#
# COMPACT_ATOMS: atom_id res chain seq x y z
N MET A 1 -17.71 1.55 -0.96
CA MET A 1 -16.75 1.47 0.16
C MET A 1 -15.90 2.70 0.12
N PHE A 2 -15.59 3.25 1.29
CA PHE A 2 -14.87 4.50 1.42
C PHE A 2 -13.37 4.24 1.62
N THR A 3 -12.56 5.25 1.48
CA THR A 3 -11.12 5.21 1.74
C THR A 3 -10.86 5.44 3.23
N SER A 4 -9.83 4.81 3.79
CA SER A 4 -9.43 4.94 5.20
C SER A 4 -7.93 5.22 5.28
N VAL A 5 -7.53 6.02 6.26
CA VAL A 5 -6.11 6.32 6.48
C VAL A 5 -5.34 5.05 6.81
N PHE A 6 -5.88 4.19 7.69
CA PHE A 6 -5.21 2.96 8.10
C PHE A 6 -5.21 1.86 7.04
N ASN A 7 -6.28 1.77 6.24
CA ASN A 7 -6.38 0.74 5.22
C ASN A 7 -5.62 1.08 3.93
N ASP A 8 -5.65 2.37 3.55
CA ASP A 8 -5.30 2.76 2.19
C ASP A 8 -4.09 3.70 2.11
N VAL A 9 -3.66 4.35 3.22
CA VAL A 9 -2.67 5.45 3.17
C VAL A 9 -1.45 5.22 4.06
N LEU A 10 -1.63 5.10 5.37
CA LEU A 10 -0.56 4.85 6.34
C LEU A 10 -0.55 3.37 6.73
N GLY A 11 -0.06 2.57 5.84
CA GLY A 11 -0.02 1.12 5.90
C GLY A 11 0.03 0.54 4.49
N PRO A 12 0.17 -0.78 4.40
CA PRO A 12 0.29 -1.73 5.50
C PRO A 12 1.66 -1.69 6.21
N VAL A 13 1.70 -2.22 7.44
CA VAL A 13 2.97 -2.63 8.06
C VAL A 13 3.42 -3.91 7.37
N MET A 14 4.59 -3.86 6.72
CA MET A 14 4.99 -4.90 5.77
C MET A 14 6.51 -5.05 5.70
N ARG A 15 7.00 -6.14 5.10
CA ARG A 15 8.37 -6.19 4.60
C ARG A 15 8.46 -5.58 3.21
N GLY A 16 9.52 -4.79 2.97
CA GLY A 16 9.75 -4.17 1.67
C GLY A 16 10.08 -5.17 0.56
N PRO A 17 10.34 -4.67 -0.66
CA PRO A 17 10.56 -3.26 -0.99
C PRO A 17 9.34 -2.51 -1.54
N SER A 18 8.25 -3.18 -1.92
CA SER A 18 7.14 -2.54 -2.65
C SER A 18 5.78 -2.93 -2.09
N SER A 19 4.93 -1.94 -1.78
CA SER A 19 3.58 -2.24 -1.30
C SER A 19 2.69 -2.84 -2.39
N SER A 20 2.77 -2.38 -3.63
CA SER A 20 1.98 -2.94 -4.73
C SER A 20 2.43 -4.35 -5.12
N HIS A 21 3.72 -4.65 -5.01
CA HIS A 21 4.27 -5.96 -5.37
C HIS A 21 4.29 -6.92 -4.17
N THR A 22 4.81 -6.50 -3.02
CA THR A 22 4.94 -7.37 -1.85
C THR A 22 3.64 -7.47 -1.05
N ALA A 23 3.14 -6.34 -0.50
CA ALA A 23 1.98 -6.39 0.38
C ALA A 23 0.68 -6.73 -0.37
N GLY A 24 0.46 -6.18 -1.56
CA GLY A 24 -0.70 -6.52 -2.39
C GLY A 24 -0.78 -8.00 -2.72
N SER A 25 0.37 -8.61 -3.07
CA SER A 25 0.48 -10.05 -3.30
C SER A 25 0.18 -10.89 -2.05
N TYR A 26 0.70 -10.46 -0.91
CA TYR A 26 0.43 -11.10 0.38
C TYR A 26 -1.07 -11.06 0.73
N HIS A 27 -1.71 -9.91 0.58
CA HIS A 27 -3.14 -9.76 0.88
C HIS A 27 -4.02 -10.59 -0.07
N ILE A 28 -3.70 -10.62 -1.37
CA ILE A 28 -4.37 -11.51 -2.33
C ILE A 28 -4.23 -12.96 -1.87
N ALA A 29 -3.03 -13.37 -1.49
CA ALA A 29 -2.73 -14.74 -1.07
C ALA A 29 -3.49 -15.16 0.21
N LEU A 30 -3.64 -14.24 1.18
CA LEU A 30 -4.46 -14.48 2.38
C LEU A 30 -5.92 -14.76 2.02
N VAL A 31 -6.50 -13.93 1.13
CA VAL A 31 -7.90 -14.15 0.70
C VAL A 31 -8.03 -15.45 -0.10
N VAL A 32 -7.05 -15.78 -0.97
CA VAL A 32 -7.02 -17.03 -1.71
C VAL A 32 -6.98 -18.23 -0.74
N ARG A 33 -6.15 -18.17 0.31
CA ARG A 33 -6.09 -19.20 1.36
C ARG A 33 -7.43 -19.37 2.07
N ASP A 34 -8.07 -18.28 2.46
CA ASP A 34 -9.40 -18.33 3.09
C ASP A 34 -10.45 -18.95 2.15
N LEU A 35 -10.50 -18.53 0.88
CA LEU A 35 -11.42 -19.08 -0.12
C LEU A 35 -11.15 -20.55 -0.43
N LEU A 36 -9.91 -21.02 -0.31
CA LEU A 36 -9.56 -22.44 -0.46
C LEU A 36 -10.18 -23.26 0.68
N GLY A 37 -10.13 -22.73 1.90
CA GLY A 37 -10.67 -23.39 3.11
C GLY A 37 -9.85 -24.57 3.62
N GLY A 38 -8.68 -24.83 3.02
CA GLY A 38 -7.77 -25.93 3.36
C GLY A 38 -6.31 -25.52 3.24
N GLU A 39 -5.39 -26.44 3.59
CA GLU A 39 -3.96 -26.21 3.40
C GLU A 39 -3.56 -26.43 1.93
N PRO A 40 -2.84 -25.50 1.30
CA PRO A 40 -2.38 -25.67 -0.06
C PRO A 40 -1.40 -26.83 -0.16
N LYS A 41 -1.44 -27.57 -1.28
CA LYS A 41 -0.51 -28.65 -1.63
C LYS A 41 0.26 -28.29 -2.89
N LYS A 42 -0.45 -27.80 -3.91
CA LYS A 42 0.12 -27.41 -5.18
C LYS A 42 -0.44 -26.06 -5.60
N VAL A 43 0.44 -25.15 -5.97
CA VAL A 43 0.09 -23.78 -6.37
C VAL A 43 0.80 -23.45 -7.66
N LYS A 44 0.08 -22.80 -8.58
CA LYS A 44 0.63 -22.19 -9.78
C LYS A 44 0.22 -20.72 -9.81
N VAL A 45 1.20 -19.81 -9.92
CA VAL A 45 1.00 -18.37 -9.99
C VAL A 45 1.52 -17.88 -11.34
N SER A 46 0.64 -17.29 -12.15
CA SER A 46 0.95 -16.86 -13.51
C SER A 46 0.86 -15.34 -13.63
N PHE A 47 1.90 -14.70 -14.19
CA PHE A 47 2.00 -13.27 -14.44
C PHE A 47 2.03 -12.97 -15.94
N ASP A 48 1.47 -11.81 -16.35
CA ASP A 48 1.53 -11.39 -17.75
C ASP A 48 2.92 -10.91 -18.15
N THR A 49 3.37 -11.31 -19.36
CA THR A 49 4.69 -10.90 -19.92
C THR A 49 4.81 -9.39 -20.14
N GLY A 50 3.70 -8.68 -20.36
CA GLY A 50 3.65 -7.23 -20.54
C GLY A 50 3.53 -6.46 -19.24
N GLY A 51 3.28 -7.15 -18.12
CA GLY A 51 3.02 -6.55 -16.83
C GLY A 51 4.27 -6.26 -15.99
N SER A 52 4.11 -5.43 -14.96
CA SER A 52 5.17 -5.13 -13.99
C SER A 52 5.53 -6.36 -13.16
N TYR A 53 4.54 -7.15 -12.73
CA TYR A 53 4.79 -8.41 -12.03
C TYR A 53 5.72 -9.33 -12.83
N GLY A 54 5.45 -9.54 -14.12
CA GLY A 54 6.24 -10.44 -14.97
C GLY A 54 7.72 -10.06 -15.04
N SER A 55 8.04 -8.78 -15.01
CA SER A 55 9.41 -8.27 -15.13
C SER A 55 10.17 -8.16 -13.80
N THR A 56 9.46 -8.09 -12.63
CA THR A 56 10.07 -7.69 -11.36
C THR A 56 9.72 -8.59 -10.17
N TYR A 57 8.99 -9.70 -10.34
CA TYR A 57 8.40 -10.46 -9.23
C TYR A 57 9.44 -11.00 -8.24
N VAL A 58 10.62 -11.44 -8.70
CA VAL A 58 11.71 -11.93 -7.83
C VAL A 58 12.36 -10.75 -7.09
N GLN A 59 12.71 -9.69 -7.84
CA GLN A 59 13.40 -8.52 -7.29
C GLN A 59 12.57 -7.82 -6.22
N GLN A 60 11.26 -7.79 -6.41
CA GLN A 60 10.33 -7.13 -5.49
C GLN A 60 9.65 -8.09 -4.51
N GLY A 61 10.10 -9.36 -4.41
CA GLY A 61 9.65 -10.32 -3.41
C GLY A 61 8.19 -10.74 -3.52
N VAL A 62 7.61 -10.70 -4.73
CA VAL A 62 6.23 -11.13 -5.02
C VAL A 62 6.07 -12.63 -4.74
N ASP A 63 7.07 -13.42 -5.12
CA ASP A 63 7.15 -14.86 -4.88
C ASP A 63 7.13 -15.20 -3.38
N GLN A 64 7.93 -14.49 -2.57
CA GLN A 64 7.94 -14.64 -1.11
C GLN A 64 6.60 -14.22 -0.50
N ALA A 65 6.01 -13.13 -1.00
CA ALA A 65 4.75 -12.59 -0.50
C ALA A 65 3.57 -13.53 -0.77
N PHE A 66 3.44 -14.05 -2.00
CA PHE A 66 2.41 -15.05 -2.31
C PHE A 66 2.61 -16.31 -1.47
N THR A 67 3.84 -16.82 -1.36
CA THR A 67 4.15 -17.98 -0.56
C THR A 67 3.76 -17.77 0.91
N THR A 68 4.17 -16.63 1.50
CA THR A 68 3.89 -16.29 2.90
C THR A 68 2.39 -16.23 3.18
N GLY A 69 1.62 -15.55 2.33
CA GLY A 69 0.17 -15.42 2.49
C GLY A 69 -0.58 -16.74 2.29
N LEU A 70 -0.21 -17.54 1.28
CA LEU A 70 -0.80 -18.86 1.03
C LEU A 70 -0.52 -19.84 2.17
N MET A 71 0.65 -19.75 2.80
CA MET A 71 0.98 -20.53 3.98
C MET A 71 0.33 -20.02 5.28
N GLY A 72 -0.26 -18.78 5.26
CA GLY A 72 -0.89 -18.17 6.42
C GLY A 72 0.11 -17.63 7.45
N TRP A 73 1.36 -17.42 7.05
CA TRP A 73 2.39 -16.80 7.89
C TRP A 73 2.25 -15.27 7.86
N LYS A 74 2.76 -14.59 8.88
CA LYS A 74 2.75 -13.11 8.90
C LYS A 74 3.85 -12.56 7.99
N GLN A 75 3.52 -11.55 7.20
CA GLN A 75 4.52 -10.93 6.31
C GLN A 75 5.63 -10.17 7.05
N THR A 76 5.42 -9.86 8.33
CA THR A 76 6.43 -9.17 9.17
C THR A 76 7.41 -10.13 9.84
N ASP A 77 7.13 -11.44 9.87
CA ASP A 77 7.96 -12.44 10.51
C ASP A 77 9.22 -12.76 9.67
N GLU A 78 10.29 -13.24 10.32
CA GLU A 78 11.55 -13.61 9.65
C GLU A 78 11.37 -14.73 8.61
N ILE A 79 10.36 -15.57 8.78
CA ILE A 79 10.03 -16.65 7.85
C ILE A 79 9.77 -16.15 6.43
N PHE A 80 9.38 -14.87 6.28
CA PHE A 80 9.14 -14.25 4.97
C PHE A 80 10.37 -14.38 4.05
N THR A 81 11.56 -14.17 4.58
CA THR A 81 12.80 -14.19 3.78
C THR A 81 13.18 -15.57 3.28
N VAL A 82 12.68 -16.61 3.92
CA VAL A 82 12.93 -18.03 3.59
C VAL A 82 11.64 -18.78 3.22
N ALA A 83 10.57 -18.06 2.90
CA ALA A 83 9.22 -18.62 2.71
C ALA A 83 9.18 -19.74 1.67
N LEU A 84 9.83 -19.57 0.51
CA LEU A 84 9.84 -20.56 -0.57
C LEU A 84 10.47 -21.89 -0.14
N SER A 85 11.63 -21.83 0.50
CA SER A 85 12.33 -23.03 0.96
C SER A 85 11.57 -23.74 2.09
N THR A 86 10.96 -22.95 3.00
CA THR A 86 10.17 -23.48 4.10
C THR A 86 8.87 -24.13 3.62
N ALA A 87 8.16 -23.53 2.67
CA ALA A 87 6.97 -24.12 2.06
C ALA A 87 7.30 -25.46 1.39
N LYS A 88 8.41 -25.51 0.63
CA LYS A 88 8.89 -26.74 0.00
C LYS A 88 9.21 -27.83 1.03
N GLN A 89 9.85 -27.50 2.14
CA GLN A 89 10.12 -28.44 3.25
C GLN A 89 8.83 -28.97 3.88
N GLN A 90 7.76 -28.17 3.91
CA GLN A 90 6.43 -28.58 4.37
C GLN A 90 5.60 -29.33 3.32
N GLY A 91 6.20 -29.67 2.17
CA GLY A 91 5.56 -30.47 1.12
C GLY A 91 4.57 -29.68 0.26
N VAL A 92 4.71 -28.34 0.20
CA VAL A 92 3.92 -27.48 -0.67
C VAL A 92 4.77 -27.09 -1.89
N SER A 93 4.27 -27.38 -3.11
CA SER A 93 4.87 -26.93 -4.37
C SER A 93 4.23 -25.64 -4.82
N ILE A 94 5.05 -24.60 -5.02
CA ILE A 94 4.59 -23.31 -5.54
C ILE A 94 5.44 -22.97 -6.76
N ASP A 95 4.79 -22.94 -7.93
CA ASP A 95 5.42 -22.65 -9.22
C ASP A 95 5.01 -21.26 -9.70
N PHE A 96 5.98 -20.46 -10.10
CA PHE A 96 5.79 -19.13 -10.67
C PHE A 96 6.12 -19.15 -12.15
N GLU A 97 5.23 -18.63 -12.99
CA GLU A 97 5.48 -18.53 -14.43
C GLU A 97 5.16 -17.14 -14.99
N VAL A 98 5.89 -16.74 -16.01
CA VAL A 98 5.61 -15.54 -16.78
C VAL A 98 5.14 -15.96 -18.16
N THR A 99 3.88 -15.65 -18.49
CA THR A 99 3.24 -16.07 -19.74
C THR A 99 2.33 -14.95 -20.25
N ARG A 100 1.94 -15.03 -21.52
CA ARG A 100 1.01 -14.04 -22.07
C ARG A 100 -0.41 -14.31 -21.57
N ILE A 101 -0.99 -13.33 -20.89
CA ILE A 101 -2.37 -13.38 -20.38
C ILE A 101 -3.22 -12.39 -21.19
N GLN A 102 -4.04 -12.88 -22.11
CA GLN A 102 -4.80 -12.04 -23.05
C GLN A 102 -5.79 -11.09 -22.37
N GLN A 103 -6.39 -11.51 -21.25
CA GLN A 103 -7.35 -10.71 -20.48
C GLN A 103 -6.72 -9.79 -19.44
N ALA A 104 -5.40 -9.74 -19.33
CA ALA A 104 -4.72 -8.86 -18.39
C ALA A 104 -4.97 -7.38 -18.75
N ASP A 105 -5.70 -6.69 -17.87
CA ASP A 105 -6.08 -5.28 -18.00
C ASP A 105 -5.31 -4.36 -17.03
N HIS A 106 -4.34 -4.93 -16.31
CA HIS A 106 -3.56 -4.21 -15.29
C HIS A 106 -2.10 -4.72 -15.26
N PRO A 107 -1.09 -3.85 -15.03
CA PRO A 107 0.32 -4.27 -14.94
C PRO A 107 0.61 -5.33 -13.88
N ASN A 108 -0.15 -5.34 -12.79
CA ASN A 108 -0.03 -6.31 -11.70
C ASN A 108 -1.19 -7.32 -11.70
N TYR A 109 -1.56 -7.80 -12.88
CA TYR A 109 -2.53 -8.86 -13.03
C TYR A 109 -1.91 -10.23 -12.72
N VAL A 110 -2.67 -11.11 -12.05
CA VAL A 110 -2.22 -12.44 -11.65
C VAL A 110 -3.33 -13.46 -11.74
N ILE A 111 -2.98 -14.67 -12.16
CA ILE A 111 -3.84 -15.86 -12.08
C ILE A 111 -3.20 -16.82 -11.07
N ILE A 112 -4.00 -17.31 -10.12
CA ILE A 112 -3.56 -18.21 -9.07
C ILE A 112 -4.44 -19.47 -9.14
N GLU A 113 -3.82 -20.62 -9.35
CA GLU A 113 -4.45 -21.93 -9.35
C GLU A 113 -3.90 -22.73 -8.16
N VAL A 114 -4.79 -23.16 -7.27
CA VAL A 114 -4.40 -23.84 -6.01
C VAL A 114 -5.16 -25.15 -5.90
N GLU A 115 -4.45 -26.19 -5.50
CA GLU A 115 -5.00 -27.48 -5.06
C GLU A 115 -4.64 -27.69 -3.59
N ASP A 116 -5.63 -28.02 -2.75
CA ASP A 116 -5.42 -28.36 -1.34
C ASP A 116 -5.01 -29.84 -1.15
N ARG A 117 -4.73 -30.21 0.10
CA ARG A 117 -4.37 -31.63 0.45
C ARG A 117 -5.50 -32.60 0.25
N GLN A 118 -6.76 -32.16 0.16
CA GLN A 118 -7.94 -32.98 -0.12
C GLN A 118 -8.27 -33.07 -1.61
N GLY A 119 -7.52 -32.40 -2.48
CA GLY A 119 -7.74 -32.35 -3.92
C GLY A 119 -8.79 -31.30 -4.37
N GLN A 120 -9.24 -30.42 -3.46
CA GLN A 120 -10.09 -29.30 -3.86
C GLN A 120 -9.29 -28.29 -4.68
N GLN A 121 -9.88 -27.81 -5.75
CA GLN A 121 -9.26 -26.83 -6.65
C GLN A 121 -9.92 -25.48 -6.50
N LEU A 122 -9.10 -24.43 -6.64
CA LEU A 122 -9.51 -23.04 -6.66
C LEU A 122 -8.71 -22.29 -7.73
N LYS A 123 -9.39 -21.54 -8.59
CA LYS A 123 -8.78 -20.61 -9.54
C LYS A 123 -9.22 -19.19 -9.23
N VAL A 124 -8.26 -18.29 -9.09
CA VAL A 124 -8.50 -16.87 -8.79
C VAL A 124 -7.78 -15.98 -9.80
N GLU A 125 -8.47 -14.95 -10.28
CA GLU A 125 -7.88 -13.88 -11.06
C GLU A 125 -7.96 -12.58 -10.24
N ALA A 126 -6.81 -11.91 -10.09
CA ALA A 126 -6.68 -10.74 -9.24
C ALA A 126 -5.74 -9.70 -9.83
N LYS A 127 -5.77 -8.49 -9.27
CA LYS A 127 -4.81 -7.43 -9.55
C LYS A 127 -4.49 -6.63 -8.30
N SER A 128 -3.21 -6.32 -8.08
CA SER A 128 -2.81 -5.36 -7.06
C SER A 128 -2.96 -3.94 -7.61
N THR A 129 -3.63 -3.07 -6.86
CA THR A 129 -4.05 -1.74 -7.32
C THR A 129 -3.22 -0.59 -6.75
N GLY A 130 -2.08 -0.91 -6.09
CA GLY A 130 -1.17 0.06 -5.49
C GLY A 130 -1.37 0.21 -3.99
N GLY A 131 -0.36 0.73 -3.27
CA GLY A 131 -0.43 0.94 -1.82
C GLY A 131 -0.66 -0.32 -0.96
N GLY A 132 -0.53 -1.51 -1.53
CA GLY A 132 -0.88 -2.77 -0.86
C GLY A 132 -2.33 -3.19 -1.04
N THR A 133 -3.16 -2.38 -1.72
CA THR A 133 -4.56 -2.71 -2.04
C THR A 133 -4.65 -3.64 -3.25
N PHE A 134 -5.79 -4.32 -3.39
CA PHE A 134 -6.01 -5.29 -4.46
C PHE A 134 -7.49 -5.41 -4.84
N LYS A 135 -7.74 -6.09 -5.95
CA LYS A 135 -9.07 -6.56 -6.35
C LYS A 135 -8.97 -8.01 -6.84
N ILE A 136 -9.76 -8.91 -6.26
CA ILE A 136 -10.05 -10.21 -6.85
C ILE A 136 -11.27 -10.03 -7.75
N ILE A 137 -11.13 -10.38 -9.01
CA ILE A 137 -12.12 -10.11 -10.05
C ILE A 137 -12.80 -11.37 -10.57
N ARG A 138 -12.19 -12.54 -10.42
CA ARG A 138 -12.80 -13.83 -10.72
C ARG A 138 -12.41 -14.91 -9.73
N VAL A 139 -13.38 -15.78 -9.40
CA VAL A 139 -13.20 -16.98 -8.59
C VAL A 139 -13.89 -18.16 -9.28
N ASP A 140 -13.14 -19.22 -9.58
CA ASP A 140 -13.63 -20.40 -10.34
C ASP A 140 -14.36 -20.00 -11.65
N GLY A 141 -13.89 -18.95 -12.32
CA GLY A 141 -14.44 -18.40 -13.56
C GLY A 141 -15.65 -17.46 -13.40
N ALA A 142 -16.23 -17.35 -12.20
CA ALA A 142 -17.32 -16.41 -11.92
C ALA A 142 -16.76 -15.01 -11.60
N GLU A 143 -17.37 -13.96 -12.14
CA GLU A 143 -17.01 -12.59 -11.82
C GLU A 143 -17.40 -12.26 -10.38
N VAL A 144 -16.47 -11.68 -9.64
CA VAL A 144 -16.65 -11.22 -8.26
C VAL A 144 -16.00 -9.85 -8.07
N LEU A 145 -16.21 -9.26 -6.93
CA LEU A 145 -15.47 -8.05 -6.52
C LEU A 145 -15.12 -8.16 -5.04
N LEU A 146 -13.88 -8.61 -4.76
CA LEU A 146 -13.36 -8.67 -3.41
C LEU A 146 -12.15 -7.74 -3.31
N ASP A 147 -12.19 -6.86 -2.33
CA ASP A 147 -11.12 -5.88 -2.06
C ASP A 147 -10.52 -6.04 -0.65
N GLY A 148 -10.94 -7.07 0.09
CA GLY A 148 -10.43 -7.37 1.43
C GLY A 148 -10.98 -6.49 2.55
N LYS A 149 -11.97 -5.64 2.30
CA LYS A 149 -12.54 -4.71 3.29
C LYS A 149 -13.80 -5.24 4.00
N THR A 150 -14.32 -6.40 3.60
CA THR A 150 -15.51 -7.06 4.18
C THR A 150 -15.31 -8.55 4.32
N TYR A 151 -16.09 -9.18 5.18
CA TYR A 151 -16.31 -10.62 5.11
C TYR A 151 -17.06 -10.95 3.83
N VAL A 152 -16.63 -11.98 3.13
CA VAL A 152 -17.25 -12.40 1.88
C VAL A 152 -17.69 -13.85 1.98
N THR A 153 -18.91 -14.14 1.52
CA THR A 153 -19.40 -15.50 1.29
C THR A 153 -19.76 -15.62 -0.19
N LEU A 154 -19.12 -16.55 -0.89
CA LEU A 154 -19.42 -16.90 -2.29
C LEU A 154 -20.20 -18.21 -2.32
N LEU A 155 -21.38 -18.17 -2.92
CA LEU A 155 -22.24 -19.32 -3.10
C LEU A 155 -22.30 -19.68 -4.58
N THR A 156 -21.93 -20.91 -4.94
CA THR A 156 -22.23 -21.46 -6.29
C THR A 156 -23.59 -22.13 -6.22
N VAL A 157 -24.55 -21.64 -6.99
CA VAL A 157 -25.97 -22.01 -6.90
C VAL A 157 -26.49 -22.44 -8.27
N ASP A 158 -27.41 -23.41 -8.29
CA ASP A 158 -28.10 -23.83 -9.50
C ASP A 158 -29.02 -22.72 -10.04
N LYS A 159 -29.02 -22.46 -11.34
CA LYS A 159 -29.80 -21.36 -11.97
C LYS A 159 -31.30 -21.46 -11.71
N GLU A 160 -31.84 -22.66 -11.62
CA GLU A 160 -33.25 -22.91 -11.36
C GLU A 160 -33.73 -22.37 -10.00
N ALA A 161 -32.83 -22.27 -9.03
CA ALA A 161 -33.13 -21.77 -7.70
C ALA A 161 -32.87 -20.28 -7.51
N GLU A 162 -32.57 -19.53 -8.59
CA GLU A 162 -32.11 -18.14 -8.53
C GLU A 162 -33.04 -17.23 -7.71
N SER A 163 -34.31 -17.12 -8.10
CA SER A 163 -35.25 -16.22 -7.43
C SER A 163 -35.42 -16.57 -5.95
N THR A 164 -35.57 -17.86 -5.66
CA THR A 164 -35.77 -18.38 -4.30
C THR A 164 -34.58 -18.09 -3.39
N ILE A 165 -33.35 -18.30 -3.89
CA ILE A 165 -32.15 -18.08 -3.08
C ILE A 165 -31.89 -16.58 -2.86
N LEU A 166 -32.14 -15.73 -3.86
CA LEU A 166 -31.96 -14.28 -3.73
C LEU A 166 -32.93 -13.70 -2.70
N GLU A 167 -34.20 -14.06 -2.74
CA GLU A 167 -35.18 -13.63 -1.73
C GLU A 167 -34.81 -14.15 -0.33
N SER A 168 -34.47 -15.45 -0.24
CA SER A 168 -34.06 -16.04 1.02
C SER A 168 -32.84 -15.34 1.63
N MET A 169 -31.83 -14.98 0.84
CA MET A 169 -30.64 -14.28 1.33
C MET A 169 -30.93 -12.84 1.75
N LYS A 170 -31.76 -12.12 1.00
CA LYS A 170 -32.21 -10.77 1.37
C LYS A 170 -32.96 -10.77 2.70
N CYS A 171 -33.87 -11.73 2.92
CA CYS A 171 -34.61 -11.84 4.17
C CYS A 171 -33.73 -12.26 5.34
N THR A 172 -32.78 -13.19 5.11
CA THR A 172 -31.95 -13.73 6.18
C THR A 172 -30.81 -12.77 6.58
N PHE A 173 -30.26 -12.05 5.62
CA PHE A 173 -29.11 -11.15 5.79
C PHE A 173 -29.39 -9.78 5.14
N PRO A 174 -30.32 -8.98 5.69
CA PRO A 174 -30.73 -7.71 5.08
C PRO A 174 -29.60 -6.68 4.98
N GLU A 175 -28.61 -6.75 5.88
CA GLU A 175 -27.44 -5.87 5.90
C GLU A 175 -26.31 -6.33 4.95
N ALA A 176 -26.41 -7.54 4.34
CA ALA A 176 -25.40 -7.99 3.44
C ALA A 176 -25.59 -7.43 2.03
N MET A 177 -24.54 -6.91 1.44
CA MET A 177 -24.55 -6.51 0.04
C MET A 177 -24.52 -7.75 -0.86
N LEU A 178 -25.53 -7.92 -1.68
CA LEU A 178 -25.66 -9.05 -2.60
C LEU A 178 -25.23 -8.65 -4.01
N ARG A 179 -24.32 -9.42 -4.60
CA ARG A 179 -23.91 -9.31 -6.00
C ARG A 179 -24.07 -10.67 -6.68
N LYS A 180 -24.82 -10.69 -7.75
CA LYS A 180 -24.95 -11.85 -8.61
C LYS A 180 -24.03 -11.72 -9.81
N SER A 181 -23.36 -12.81 -10.18
CA SER A 181 -22.62 -12.92 -11.44
C SER A 181 -23.02 -14.16 -12.23
N CYS A 182 -22.86 -14.08 -13.55
CA CYS A 182 -23.03 -15.24 -14.41
C CYS A 182 -22.00 -16.30 -14.03
N GLY A 183 -22.47 -17.51 -13.78
CA GLY A 183 -21.63 -18.67 -13.55
C GLY A 183 -21.37 -19.44 -14.84
N ILE A 184 -20.65 -20.54 -14.72
CA ILE A 184 -20.34 -21.45 -15.82
C ILE A 184 -21.46 -22.49 -15.94
N GLY A 185 -22.04 -22.62 -17.13
CA GLY A 185 -23.08 -23.60 -17.42
C GLY A 185 -24.42 -23.32 -16.71
N SER A 186 -24.97 -24.30 -16.02
CA SER A 186 -26.25 -24.24 -15.30
C SER A 186 -26.17 -23.61 -13.91
N LYS A 187 -25.08 -22.96 -13.56
CA LYS A 187 -24.84 -22.40 -12.22
C LYS A 187 -24.56 -20.90 -12.29
N PHE A 188 -24.77 -20.20 -11.19
CA PHE A 188 -24.34 -18.81 -11.01
C PHE A 188 -23.61 -18.64 -9.67
N CYS A 189 -22.86 -17.56 -9.53
CA CYS A 189 -22.23 -17.20 -8.27
C CYS A 189 -23.02 -16.06 -7.61
N LEU A 190 -23.33 -16.24 -6.31
CA LEU A 190 -23.89 -15.20 -5.47
C LEU A 190 -22.83 -14.80 -4.44
N GLN A 191 -22.37 -13.55 -4.51
CA GLN A 191 -21.49 -12.94 -3.52
C GLN A 191 -22.33 -12.20 -2.48
N LEU A 192 -22.09 -12.52 -1.20
CA LEU A 192 -22.58 -11.77 -0.05
C LEU A 192 -21.39 -11.10 0.62
N SER A 193 -21.42 -9.77 0.73
CA SER A 193 -20.40 -8.98 1.46
C SER A 193 -21.05 -8.39 2.71
N SER A 194 -20.42 -8.56 3.87
CA SER A 194 -20.97 -8.16 5.17
C SER A 194 -19.88 -7.67 6.13
N THR A 195 -20.27 -6.98 7.18
CA THR A 195 -19.36 -6.52 8.24
C THR A 195 -19.04 -7.60 9.27
N ILE A 196 -19.75 -8.75 9.22
CA ILE A 196 -19.56 -9.91 10.09
C ILE A 196 -19.47 -11.18 9.25
N LEU A 197 -18.86 -12.23 9.82
CA LEU A 197 -18.83 -13.54 9.19
C LEU A 197 -20.22 -14.19 9.25
N LEU A 198 -20.76 -14.55 8.09
CA LEU A 198 -22.07 -15.18 8.02
C LEU A 198 -21.97 -16.68 8.40
N PRO A 199 -22.94 -17.22 9.20
CA PRO A 199 -22.87 -18.59 9.69
C PRO A 199 -23.07 -19.62 8.57
N LEU A 200 -22.13 -20.57 8.44
CA LEU A 200 -22.13 -21.61 7.39
C LEU A 200 -23.38 -22.49 7.43
N GLU A 201 -23.93 -22.75 8.62
CA GLU A 201 -25.09 -23.63 8.80
C GLU A 201 -26.32 -23.14 8.02
N THR A 202 -26.41 -21.83 7.79
CA THR A 202 -27.51 -21.24 7.00
C THR A 202 -27.47 -21.66 5.55
N PHE A 203 -26.28 -21.91 5.01
CA PHE A 203 -26.07 -22.21 3.60
C PHE A 203 -26.04 -23.72 3.33
N VAL A 204 -25.40 -24.51 4.19
CA VAL A 204 -25.20 -25.97 4.03
C VAL A 204 -26.53 -26.72 3.90
N LYS A 205 -27.59 -26.25 4.56
CA LYS A 205 -28.92 -26.87 4.54
C LYS A 205 -29.71 -26.66 3.23
N LYS A 206 -29.22 -25.80 2.33
CA LYS A 206 -29.93 -25.47 1.06
C LYS A 206 -29.43 -26.33 -0.09
N ALA A 207 -30.26 -27.29 -0.52
CA ALA A 207 -29.90 -28.28 -1.56
C ALA A 207 -29.48 -27.69 -2.92
N CYS A 208 -29.83 -26.43 -3.21
CA CYS A 208 -29.45 -25.72 -4.45
C CYS A 208 -28.03 -25.11 -4.39
N ILE A 209 -27.38 -25.07 -3.22
CA ILE A 209 -26.03 -24.56 -3.06
C ILE A 209 -25.04 -25.71 -3.27
N ARG A 210 -24.17 -25.56 -4.27
CA ARG A 210 -23.19 -26.57 -4.66
C ARG A 210 -21.84 -26.39 -4.05
N LYS A 211 -21.45 -25.12 -3.77
CA LYS A 211 -20.16 -24.77 -3.18
C LYS A 211 -20.30 -23.50 -2.35
N ILE A 212 -19.63 -23.48 -1.24
CA ILE A 212 -19.54 -22.32 -0.35
C ILE A 212 -18.06 -22.01 -0.16
N ARG A 213 -17.69 -20.75 -0.32
CA ARG A 213 -16.37 -20.23 0.00
C ARG A 213 -16.52 -18.99 0.86
N GLN A 214 -15.67 -18.83 1.86
CA GLN A 214 -15.66 -17.65 2.71
C GLN A 214 -14.26 -17.06 2.79
N ALA A 215 -14.18 -15.74 2.92
CA ALA A 215 -12.95 -15.03 3.21
C ALA A 215 -13.20 -13.95 4.26
N LYS A 216 -12.22 -13.77 5.14
CA LYS A 216 -12.18 -12.69 6.12
C LYS A 216 -11.63 -11.42 5.49
N PRO A 217 -11.96 -10.24 6.05
CA PRO A 217 -11.30 -9.02 5.66
C PRO A 217 -9.82 -9.06 6.07
N VAL A 218 -8.97 -8.47 5.22
CA VAL A 218 -7.55 -8.25 5.51
C VAL A 218 -7.29 -6.82 5.97
N TYR A 219 -8.30 -5.97 5.91
CA TYR A 219 -8.30 -4.57 6.34
C TYR A 219 -9.36 -4.34 7.40
N TYR A 220 -9.35 -3.17 8.05
CA TYR A 220 -10.43 -2.74 8.93
C TYR A 220 -11.75 -2.64 8.15
N THR A 221 -12.82 -3.21 8.71
CA THR A 221 -14.17 -3.09 8.14
C THR A 221 -14.74 -1.71 8.41
N GLN A 222 -15.36 -1.11 7.40
CA GLN A 222 -15.96 0.21 7.50
C GLN A 222 -17.33 0.15 8.19
N LYS A 223 -17.66 1.19 8.96
CA LYS A 223 -18.87 1.27 9.80
C LYS A 223 -19.85 2.35 9.33
N SER A 224 -19.35 3.48 8.85
CA SER A 224 -20.20 4.60 8.43
C SER A 224 -19.64 5.37 7.25
N GLU A 225 -20.43 6.29 6.71
CA GLU A 225 -20.02 7.20 5.66
C GLU A 225 -19.00 8.22 6.16
N PRO A 226 -18.05 8.66 5.29
CA PRO A 226 -17.05 9.63 5.66
C PRO A 226 -17.64 11.04 5.80
N PRO A 227 -17.11 11.88 6.70
CA PRO A 227 -17.55 13.27 6.87
C PRO A 227 -17.13 14.19 5.71
N PHE A 228 -16.14 13.79 4.90
CA PHE A 228 -15.68 14.54 3.71
C PHE A 228 -15.05 13.59 2.68
N THR A 229 -15.00 14.03 1.42
CA THR A 229 -14.46 13.26 0.28
C THR A 229 -13.54 14.08 -0.63
N SER A 230 -13.31 15.35 -0.30
CA SER A 230 -12.41 16.25 -1.02
C SER A 230 -11.57 17.08 -0.03
N ALA A 231 -10.48 17.68 -0.51
CA ALA A 231 -9.66 18.55 0.31
C ALA A 231 -10.42 19.83 0.74
N GLU A 232 -11.26 20.37 -0.13
CA GLU A 232 -12.09 21.53 0.22
C GLU A 232 -13.10 21.21 1.31
N GLU A 233 -13.76 20.04 1.24
CA GLU A 233 -14.67 19.56 2.30
C GLU A 233 -13.89 19.28 3.59
N MET A 234 -12.69 18.71 3.52
CA MET A 234 -11.81 18.43 4.66
C MET A 234 -11.41 19.73 5.37
N VAL A 235 -10.99 20.76 4.63
CA VAL A 235 -10.67 22.08 5.19
C VAL A 235 -11.92 22.74 5.80
N LYS A 236 -13.06 22.67 5.11
CA LYS A 236 -14.32 23.19 5.65
C LYS A 236 -14.71 22.49 6.95
N PHE A 237 -14.62 21.15 6.98
CA PHE A 237 -14.91 20.36 8.17
C PHE A 237 -13.99 20.76 9.35
N ALA A 238 -12.70 20.96 9.09
CA ALA A 238 -11.76 21.43 10.10
C ALA A 238 -12.13 22.82 10.64
N VAL A 239 -12.46 23.77 9.78
CA VAL A 239 -12.87 25.13 10.17
C VAL A 239 -14.16 25.12 10.96
N ASP A 240 -15.19 24.41 10.47
CA ASP A 240 -16.52 24.36 11.13
C ASP A 240 -16.46 23.76 12.55
N ASN A 241 -15.48 22.88 12.83
CA ASN A 241 -15.30 22.23 14.13
C ASN A 241 -14.15 22.82 14.97
N ASN A 242 -13.47 23.86 14.47
CA ASN A 242 -12.26 24.43 15.08
C ASN A 242 -11.15 23.38 15.33
N TYR A 243 -10.94 22.52 14.35
CA TYR A 243 -9.92 21.48 14.34
C TYR A 243 -8.68 21.89 13.56
N THR A 244 -7.53 21.33 13.94
CA THR A 244 -6.36 21.26 13.04
C THR A 244 -6.65 20.26 11.91
N LEU A 245 -5.74 20.15 10.93
CA LEU A 245 -5.89 19.11 9.89
C LEU A 245 -5.82 17.71 10.51
N GLY A 246 -4.88 17.48 11.44
CA GLY A 246 -4.72 16.20 12.13
C GLY A 246 -5.97 15.79 12.90
N GLU A 247 -6.61 16.72 13.63
CA GLU A 247 -7.84 16.47 14.38
C GLU A 247 -9.04 16.19 13.45
N ALA A 248 -9.15 16.90 12.33
CA ALA A 248 -10.20 16.64 11.35
C ALA A 248 -10.08 15.24 10.73
N VAL A 249 -8.85 14.80 10.42
CA VAL A 249 -8.59 13.47 9.85
C VAL A 249 -8.71 12.37 10.89
N LEU A 250 -8.33 12.61 12.15
CA LEU A 250 -8.62 11.72 13.28
C LEU A 250 -10.14 11.49 13.40
N ALA A 251 -10.93 12.56 13.41
CA ALA A 251 -12.40 12.47 13.46
C ALA A 251 -12.98 11.70 12.25
N TYR A 252 -12.41 11.89 11.07
CA TYR A 252 -12.76 11.11 9.88
C TYR A 252 -12.56 9.62 10.10
N GLU A 253 -11.36 9.22 10.55
CA GLU A 253 -10.99 7.81 10.70
C GLU A 253 -11.83 7.13 11.80
N MET A 254 -12.07 7.84 12.92
CA MET A 254 -12.97 7.40 13.97
C MET A 254 -14.38 7.12 13.42
N ALA A 255 -14.92 8.02 12.61
CA ALA A 255 -16.24 7.86 12.01
C ALA A 255 -16.28 6.66 11.06
N VAL A 256 -15.35 6.59 10.11
CA VAL A 256 -15.33 5.55 9.06
C VAL A 256 -15.13 4.15 9.63
N LEU A 257 -14.25 3.99 10.64
CA LEU A 257 -13.92 2.69 11.22
C LEU A 257 -14.67 2.37 12.51
N GLY A 258 -15.39 3.35 13.09
CA GLY A 258 -16.10 3.20 14.36
C GLY A 258 -15.14 2.98 15.52
N LEU A 259 -13.99 3.65 15.52
CA LEU A 259 -12.98 3.60 16.57
C LEU A 259 -13.22 4.68 17.62
N SER A 260 -12.81 4.43 18.85
CA SER A 260 -12.62 5.49 19.83
C SER A 260 -11.41 6.36 19.50
N GLU A 261 -11.32 7.57 20.05
CA GLU A 261 -10.14 8.42 19.88
C GLU A 261 -8.87 7.72 20.39
N GLU A 262 -8.97 7.08 21.55
CA GLU A 262 -7.86 6.35 22.17
C GLU A 262 -7.38 5.20 21.29
N ASP A 263 -8.28 4.40 20.72
CA ASP A 263 -7.93 3.30 19.82
C ASP A 263 -7.28 3.83 18.53
N ALA A 264 -7.81 4.91 17.96
CA ALA A 264 -7.28 5.50 16.73
C ALA A 264 -5.87 6.10 16.95
N ILE A 265 -5.66 6.80 18.06
CA ILE A 265 -4.32 7.32 18.42
C ILE A 265 -3.36 6.17 18.69
N THR A 266 -3.76 5.16 19.46
CA THR A 266 -2.92 3.98 19.76
C THR A 266 -2.49 3.27 18.49
N GLU A 267 -3.41 3.05 17.55
CA GLU A 267 -3.12 2.41 16.28
C GLU A 267 -2.18 3.27 15.40
N MET A 268 -2.32 4.60 15.43
CA MET A 268 -1.40 5.51 14.73
C MET A 268 0.01 5.45 15.35
N LEU A 269 0.10 5.45 16.68
CA LEU A 269 1.38 5.34 17.38
C LEU A 269 2.06 3.99 17.17
N HIS A 270 1.30 2.91 17.01
CA HIS A 270 1.86 1.62 16.60
C HIS A 270 2.58 1.73 15.24
N ARG A 271 2.00 2.43 14.26
CA ARG A 271 2.66 2.72 12.98
C ARG A 271 3.90 3.59 13.15
N TRP A 272 3.83 4.60 14.01
CA TRP A 272 4.99 5.42 14.36
C TRP A 272 6.15 4.59 14.89
N VAL A 273 5.90 3.67 15.80
CA VAL A 273 6.94 2.77 16.35
C VAL A 273 7.61 1.97 15.24
N VAL A 274 6.84 1.45 14.29
CA VAL A 274 7.39 0.73 13.12
C VAL A 274 8.24 1.66 12.25
N MET A 275 7.77 2.87 11.97
CA MET A 275 8.50 3.87 11.18
C MET A 275 9.83 4.23 11.85
N LYS A 276 9.81 4.55 13.16
CA LYS A 276 10.99 4.85 13.95
C LYS A 276 12.01 3.71 13.96
N ASN A 277 11.53 2.47 14.15
CA ASN A 277 12.38 1.28 14.13
C ASN A 277 12.99 1.04 12.74
N SER A 278 12.27 1.33 11.67
CA SER A 278 12.81 1.20 10.31
C SER A 278 13.95 2.18 10.05
N VAL A 279 13.85 3.41 10.55
CA VAL A 279 14.96 4.39 10.50
C VAL A 279 16.14 3.89 11.32
N ALA A 280 15.90 3.50 12.58
CA ALA A 280 16.96 3.03 13.46
C ALA A 280 17.74 1.84 12.88
N GLN A 281 17.04 0.84 12.35
CA GLN A 281 17.67 -0.31 11.69
C GLN A 281 18.48 0.10 10.46
N GLY A 282 17.98 1.00 9.64
CA GLY A 282 18.64 1.43 8.41
C GLY A 282 19.84 2.36 8.63
N LEU A 283 19.96 3.00 9.80
CA LEU A 283 21.15 3.75 10.19
C LEU A 283 22.33 2.83 10.57
N GLU A 284 22.05 1.59 10.97
CA GLU A 284 23.06 0.58 11.24
C GLU A 284 23.48 -0.12 9.93
N ASN A 285 24.40 0.50 9.18
CA ASN A 285 24.80 0.09 7.83
C ASN A 285 25.11 -1.42 7.70
N GLU A 286 25.63 -2.04 8.75
CA GLU A 286 25.98 -3.47 8.77
C GLU A 286 24.75 -4.40 8.86
N LYS A 287 23.60 -3.89 9.30
CA LYS A 287 22.35 -4.65 9.43
C LYS A 287 21.49 -4.65 8.18
N VAL A 288 21.89 -3.88 7.17
CA VAL A 288 21.13 -3.74 5.92
C VAL A 288 21.92 -4.28 4.74
N ASN A 289 21.21 -4.92 3.82
CA ASN A 289 21.81 -5.60 2.70
C ASN A 289 21.27 -5.04 1.38
N MET A 290 22.04 -4.13 0.78
CA MET A 290 21.72 -3.47 -0.48
C MET A 290 22.30 -4.25 -1.66
N LEU A 291 21.66 -4.19 -2.83
CA LEU A 291 22.10 -4.90 -4.03
C LEU A 291 22.89 -4.02 -5.00
N LEU A 292 22.48 -2.77 -5.17
CA LEU A 292 23.04 -1.87 -6.18
C LEU A 292 23.86 -0.74 -5.56
N ILE A 293 23.52 -0.30 -4.35
CA ILE A 293 24.21 0.78 -3.66
C ILE A 293 24.74 0.31 -2.31
N GLU A 294 25.73 1.04 -1.78
CA GLU A 294 26.19 0.83 -0.41
C GLU A 294 25.23 1.45 0.59
N ALA A 295 25.11 0.86 1.78
CA ALA A 295 24.38 1.42 2.90
C ALA A 295 25.19 2.59 3.48
N VAL A 296 24.72 3.81 3.28
CA VAL A 296 25.47 5.04 3.66
C VAL A 296 24.68 5.98 4.56
N ALA A 297 23.43 5.69 4.87
CA ALA A 297 22.57 6.60 5.63
C ALA A 297 23.12 6.91 7.02
N GLY A 298 23.65 5.92 7.75
CA GLY A 298 24.29 6.12 9.04
C GLY A 298 25.51 7.05 8.95
N LYS A 299 26.39 6.81 7.96
CA LYS A 299 27.55 7.67 7.73
C LYS A 299 27.14 9.11 7.38
N ILE A 300 26.09 9.28 6.58
CA ILE A 300 25.57 10.64 6.27
C ILE A 300 25.03 11.29 7.54
N MET A 301 24.26 10.58 8.36
CA MET A 301 23.72 11.08 9.61
C MET A 301 24.85 11.52 10.56
N ASP A 302 25.88 10.70 10.73
CA ASP A 302 27.04 11.01 11.56
C ASP A 302 27.77 12.27 11.08
N ASN A 303 27.98 12.40 9.77
CA ASN A 303 28.59 13.57 9.16
C ASN A 303 27.73 14.84 9.33
N VAL A 304 26.39 14.71 9.24
CA VAL A 304 25.46 15.82 9.51
C VAL A 304 25.58 16.27 10.96
N LYS A 305 25.54 15.33 11.92
CA LYS A 305 25.70 15.61 13.37
C LYS A 305 27.08 16.21 13.68
N ALA A 306 28.12 15.74 13.01
CA ALA A 306 29.49 16.26 13.13
C ALA A 306 29.74 17.58 12.38
N ARG A 307 28.76 18.10 11.63
CA ARG A 307 28.88 19.27 10.75
C ARG A 307 29.96 19.12 9.66
N GLN A 308 30.15 17.89 9.17
CA GLN A 308 31.11 17.54 8.11
C GLN A 308 30.39 17.39 6.74
N VAL A 309 29.39 18.20 6.51
CA VAL A 309 28.62 18.31 5.27
C VAL A 309 28.55 19.75 4.80
N ALA A 310 28.05 19.99 3.57
CA ALA A 310 28.07 21.34 2.98
C ALA A 310 27.32 22.37 3.83
N ILE A 311 26.08 22.06 4.28
CA ILE A 311 25.26 22.95 5.13
C ILE A 311 24.78 22.20 6.38
N GLY A 312 24.12 21.05 6.22
CA GLY A 312 23.57 20.25 7.33
C GLY A 312 22.23 20.80 7.85
N GLY A 313 21.92 20.47 9.11
CA GLY A 313 20.68 20.85 9.78
C GLY A 313 19.54 19.88 9.59
N LEU A 314 18.33 20.30 10.02
CA LEU A 314 17.14 19.43 10.09
C LEU A 314 16.76 18.81 8.74
N HIS A 315 16.89 19.57 7.65
CA HIS A 315 16.67 19.06 6.28
C HIS A 315 17.55 17.85 5.93
N SER A 316 18.85 17.95 6.29
CA SER A 316 19.81 16.86 6.01
C SER A 316 19.61 15.66 6.94
N GLN A 317 19.20 15.89 8.19
CA GLN A 317 18.86 14.82 9.13
C GLN A 317 17.65 14.04 8.61
N ALA A 318 16.58 14.73 8.20
CA ALA A 318 15.40 14.11 7.62
C ALA A 318 15.73 13.32 6.35
N GLY A 319 16.58 13.87 5.47
CA GLY A 319 17.07 13.16 4.28
C GLY A 319 17.83 11.89 4.61
N ALA A 320 18.74 11.92 5.56
CA ALA A 320 19.50 10.75 6.00
C ALA A 320 18.60 9.69 6.67
N ALA A 321 17.65 10.13 7.52
CA ALA A 321 16.67 9.25 8.14
C ALA A 321 15.71 8.61 7.10
N ALA A 322 15.31 9.37 6.07
CA ALA A 322 14.52 8.85 4.96
C ALA A 322 15.28 7.77 4.17
N MET A 323 16.56 7.99 3.87
CA MET A 323 17.42 6.97 3.25
C MET A 323 17.55 5.74 4.12
N ALA A 324 17.71 5.90 5.45
CA ALA A 324 17.80 4.80 6.40
C ALA A 324 16.55 3.91 6.37
N ALA A 325 15.36 4.48 6.45
CA ALA A 325 14.12 3.71 6.32
C ALA A 325 14.04 2.97 4.97
N MET A 326 14.54 3.58 3.88
CA MET A 326 14.62 2.91 2.59
C MET A 326 15.68 1.80 2.53
N HIS A 327 16.81 1.93 3.25
CA HIS A 327 17.76 0.82 3.45
C HIS A 327 17.07 -0.38 4.09
N THR A 328 16.32 -0.16 5.19
CA THR A 328 15.53 -1.21 5.84
C THR A 328 14.51 -1.82 4.88
N CYS A 329 13.77 -0.98 4.15
CA CYS A 329 12.76 -1.41 3.18
C CYS A 329 13.36 -2.33 2.10
N ASN A 330 14.45 -1.92 1.48
CA ASN A 330 15.09 -2.70 0.40
C ASN A 330 15.83 -3.94 0.89
N SER A 331 16.26 -3.95 2.14
CA SER A 331 16.79 -5.14 2.81
C SER A 331 15.70 -6.13 3.26
N ARG A 332 14.45 -5.92 2.82
CA ARG A 332 13.30 -6.72 3.21
C ARG A 332 13.00 -6.66 4.72
N GLY A 333 13.41 -5.58 5.37
CA GLY A 333 13.04 -5.26 6.74
C GLY A 333 11.59 -4.79 6.85
N VAL A 334 11.11 -4.66 8.08
CA VAL A 334 9.74 -4.23 8.37
C VAL A 334 9.64 -2.71 8.30
N VAL A 335 8.69 -2.22 7.51
CA VAL A 335 8.37 -0.80 7.33
C VAL A 335 6.86 -0.58 7.39
N CYS A 336 6.45 0.65 7.61
CA CYS A 336 5.07 1.09 7.37
C CYS A 336 5.04 1.86 6.03
N ALA A 337 4.24 1.40 5.09
CA ALA A 337 4.05 2.13 3.84
C ALA A 337 3.42 3.50 4.11
N ALA A 338 3.94 4.57 3.45
CA ALA A 338 3.46 5.94 3.63
C ALA A 338 3.70 6.79 2.35
N PRO A 339 2.85 6.77 1.32
CA PRO A 339 1.71 5.85 1.16
C PRO A 339 2.09 4.49 0.55
N THR A 340 3.33 4.30 0.10
CA THR A 340 3.81 3.05 -0.52
C THR A 340 5.10 2.57 0.10
N GLY A 341 5.48 1.29 -0.17
CA GLY A 341 6.78 0.75 0.21
C GLY A 341 7.94 1.51 -0.45
N GLY A 342 7.80 1.90 -1.73
CA GLY A 342 8.82 2.69 -2.45
C GLY A 342 8.99 4.11 -1.92
N ALA A 343 8.03 4.62 -1.15
CA ALA A 343 8.07 5.94 -0.51
C ALA A 343 8.08 5.86 1.03
N ALA A 344 8.32 4.68 1.60
CA ALA A 344 8.27 4.44 3.05
C ALA A 344 9.40 5.14 3.85
N GLY A 345 10.24 5.91 3.20
CA GLY A 345 11.31 6.69 3.85
C GLY A 345 10.92 8.13 4.19
N THR A 346 10.14 8.79 3.34
CA THR A 346 9.91 10.23 3.40
C THR A 346 9.26 10.67 4.71
N VAL A 347 8.08 10.15 5.02
CA VAL A 347 7.34 10.51 6.25
C VAL A 347 8.11 10.12 7.51
N PRO A 348 8.63 8.88 7.66
CA PRO A 348 9.45 8.53 8.81
C PRO A 348 10.69 9.42 8.98
N GLY A 349 11.33 9.80 7.88
CA GLY A 349 12.51 10.67 7.91
C GLY A 349 12.21 12.04 8.51
N ILE A 350 11.10 12.66 8.11
CA ILE A 350 10.63 13.94 8.64
C ILE A 350 10.29 13.82 10.12
N LEU A 351 9.44 12.84 10.47
CA LEU A 351 8.97 12.66 11.84
C LEU A 351 10.11 12.33 12.80
N THR A 352 11.09 11.52 12.37
CA THR A 352 12.26 11.19 13.18
C THR A 352 13.13 12.42 13.42
N ALA A 353 13.41 13.21 12.37
CA ALA A 353 14.21 14.43 12.52
C ALA A 353 13.55 15.44 13.45
N LEU A 354 12.24 15.65 13.34
CA LEU A 354 11.49 16.52 14.25
C LEU A 354 11.47 15.96 15.67
N ASN A 355 11.27 14.66 15.85
CA ASN A 355 11.24 14.04 17.18
C ASN A 355 12.61 14.01 17.88
N GLU A 356 13.72 14.03 17.13
CA GLU A 356 15.07 14.16 17.70
C GLU A 356 15.41 15.60 18.11
N GLU A 357 14.83 16.60 17.43
CA GLU A 357 15.12 18.02 17.69
C GLU A 357 14.16 18.63 18.71
N TYR A 358 12.91 18.16 18.78
CA TYR A 358 11.84 18.72 19.60
C TYR A 358 11.21 17.66 20.50
N ASP A 359 10.69 18.10 21.66
CA ASP A 359 9.95 17.24 22.60
C ASP A 359 8.49 17.10 22.14
N ILE A 360 8.25 16.14 21.25
CA ILE A 360 6.92 15.91 20.65
C ILE A 360 6.15 14.87 21.46
N SER A 361 5.00 15.27 22.00
CA SER A 361 4.11 14.34 22.70
C SER A 361 3.51 13.28 21.76
N ASP A 362 3.13 12.13 22.32
CA ASP A 362 2.48 11.04 21.56
C ASP A 362 1.24 11.54 20.79
N ARG A 363 0.40 12.36 21.44
CA ARG A 363 -0.78 12.95 20.79
C ARG A 363 -0.38 13.84 19.60
N GLN A 364 0.60 14.70 19.77
CA GLN A 364 1.07 15.59 18.71
C GLN A 364 1.66 14.77 17.55
N MET A 365 2.45 13.74 17.83
CA MET A 365 2.97 12.81 16.81
C MET A 365 1.85 12.13 16.03
N ALA A 366 0.83 11.64 16.73
CA ALA A 366 -0.33 11.03 16.07
C ALA A 366 -1.07 12.04 15.17
N LEU A 367 -1.29 13.28 15.63
CA LEU A 367 -1.95 14.33 14.83
C LEU A 367 -1.13 14.71 13.59
N MET A 368 0.17 14.83 13.69
CA MET A 368 1.06 15.03 12.52
C MET A 368 0.90 13.90 11.49
N MET A 369 0.82 12.67 11.96
CA MET A 369 0.60 11.51 11.09
C MET A 369 -0.81 11.50 10.50
N PHE A 370 -1.84 11.88 11.24
CA PHE A 370 -3.18 12.05 10.69
C PHE A 370 -3.24 13.17 9.65
N ALA A 371 -2.56 14.29 9.86
CA ALA A 371 -2.46 15.36 8.85
C ALA A 371 -1.81 14.86 7.56
N ALA A 372 -0.70 14.11 7.66
CA ALA A 372 -0.11 13.41 6.52
C ALA A 372 -1.12 12.44 5.87
N GLY A 373 -1.82 11.66 6.70
CA GLY A 373 -2.84 10.72 6.28
C GLY A 373 -3.97 11.37 5.48
N GLY A 374 -4.41 12.57 5.88
CA GLY A 374 -5.46 13.33 5.19
C GLY A 374 -5.10 13.68 3.75
N VAL A 375 -3.88 14.11 3.49
CA VAL A 375 -3.41 14.38 2.12
C VAL A 375 -3.40 13.10 1.29
N GLY A 376 -2.87 12.01 1.84
CA GLY A 376 -2.89 10.72 1.16
C GLY A 376 -4.31 10.18 0.92
N LEU A 377 -5.24 10.43 1.87
CA LEU A 377 -6.64 10.07 1.75
C LEU A 377 -7.28 10.71 0.51
N ILE A 378 -7.09 12.02 0.32
CA ILE A 378 -7.64 12.72 -0.85
C ILE A 378 -7.01 12.20 -2.15
N LEU A 379 -5.70 11.93 -2.16
CA LEU A 379 -5.08 11.32 -3.34
C LEU A 379 -5.64 9.92 -3.64
N ALA A 380 -5.87 9.10 -2.61
CA ALA A 380 -6.45 7.76 -2.78
C ALA A 380 -7.89 7.79 -3.29
N ILE A 381 -8.67 8.81 -2.94
CA ILE A 381 -10.04 9.02 -3.41
C ILE A 381 -10.05 9.47 -4.88
N ARG A 382 -9.18 10.40 -5.27
CA ARG A 382 -9.21 11.08 -6.59
C ARG A 382 -8.29 10.44 -7.63
N ALA A 383 -7.27 9.70 -7.20
CA ALA A 383 -6.22 9.17 -8.07
C ALA A 383 -5.81 7.73 -7.67
N THR A 384 -4.52 7.48 -7.54
CA THR A 384 -3.94 6.17 -7.18
C THR A 384 -2.56 6.35 -6.54
N PHE A 385 -2.09 5.34 -5.80
CA PHE A 385 -0.69 5.23 -5.38
C PHE A 385 0.15 4.32 -6.30
N ALA A 386 -0.43 3.81 -7.37
CA ALA A 386 0.25 2.89 -8.27
C ALA A 386 1.20 3.63 -9.23
N ALA A 387 2.50 3.57 -8.98
CA ALA A 387 3.52 4.14 -9.88
C ALA A 387 3.51 3.47 -11.26
N GLU A 388 3.08 2.23 -11.35
CA GLU A 388 2.84 1.47 -12.58
C GLU A 388 1.72 2.09 -13.45
N VAL A 389 0.88 2.92 -12.85
CA VAL A 389 -0.22 3.64 -13.54
C VAL A 389 0.16 5.08 -13.82
N ALA A 390 0.72 5.79 -12.84
CA ALA A 390 0.89 7.25 -12.92
C ALA A 390 2.31 7.77 -12.58
N GLY A 391 3.33 6.90 -12.52
CA GLY A 391 4.70 7.30 -12.22
C GLY A 391 4.96 7.57 -10.73
N CYS A 392 6.19 7.95 -10.38
CA CYS A 392 6.57 8.21 -8.99
C CYS A 392 5.96 9.49 -8.38
N GLN A 393 5.32 10.34 -9.15
CA GLN A 393 4.62 11.51 -8.62
C GLN A 393 3.49 11.13 -7.64
N VAL A 394 2.85 9.96 -7.83
CA VAL A 394 1.82 9.44 -6.93
C VAL A 394 2.38 8.58 -5.79
N GLU A 395 3.69 8.37 -5.73
CA GLU A 395 4.40 7.71 -4.61
C GLU A 395 5.26 8.71 -3.84
N ILE A 396 6.39 9.12 -4.44
CA ILE A 396 7.35 10.05 -3.84
C ILE A 396 6.75 11.46 -3.71
N GLY A 397 6.05 11.94 -4.76
CA GLY A 397 5.35 13.22 -4.71
C GLY A 397 4.27 13.22 -3.62
N ALA A 398 3.51 12.12 -3.51
CA ALA A 398 2.52 11.93 -2.45
C ALA A 398 3.16 11.95 -1.05
N ALA A 399 4.24 11.19 -0.84
CA ALA A 399 4.92 11.15 0.45
C ALA A 399 5.50 12.52 0.85
N GLY A 400 6.05 13.29 -0.13
CA GLY A 400 6.50 14.66 0.09
C GLY A 400 5.35 15.60 0.47
N ALA A 401 4.20 15.47 -0.19
CA ALA A 401 2.99 16.24 0.11
C ALA A 401 2.43 15.89 1.51
N MET A 402 2.35 14.61 1.84
CA MET A 402 1.98 14.11 3.15
C MET A 402 2.92 14.65 4.25
N GLY A 403 4.23 14.59 3.99
CA GLY A 403 5.25 15.13 4.90
C GLY A 403 5.12 16.64 5.08
N SER A 404 4.85 17.40 4.01
CA SER A 404 4.64 18.84 4.09
C SER A 404 3.47 19.21 5.00
N ALA A 405 2.35 18.48 4.90
CA ALA A 405 1.19 18.66 5.79
C ALA A 405 1.53 18.33 7.25
N ALA A 406 2.31 17.27 7.51
CA ALA A 406 2.76 16.93 8.86
C ALA A 406 3.64 18.02 9.49
N VAL A 407 4.51 18.65 8.70
CA VAL A 407 5.36 19.77 9.19
C VAL A 407 4.50 21.01 9.49
N VAL A 408 3.49 21.31 8.67
CA VAL A 408 2.56 22.41 8.94
C VAL A 408 1.75 22.14 10.20
N GLU A 409 1.27 20.91 10.42
CA GLU A 409 0.58 20.49 11.64
C GLU A 409 1.48 20.67 12.88
N PHE A 410 2.76 20.23 12.79
CA PHE A 410 3.76 20.45 13.84
C PHE A 410 3.94 21.93 14.17
N ALA A 411 3.97 22.80 13.15
CA ALA A 411 4.16 24.24 13.31
C ALA A 411 2.90 24.97 13.81
N GLY A 412 1.78 24.27 14.03
CA GLY A 412 0.51 24.87 14.44
C GLY A 412 -0.22 25.65 13.34
N GLY A 413 0.07 25.32 12.07
CA GLY A 413 -0.61 25.89 10.92
C GLY A 413 -2.05 25.41 10.78
N THR A 414 -2.82 26.11 9.94
CA THR A 414 -4.23 25.78 9.66
C THR A 414 -4.36 24.61 8.69
N ALA A 415 -5.52 23.97 8.65
CA ALA A 415 -5.83 22.91 7.68
C ALA A 415 -5.66 23.39 6.23
N ARG A 416 -6.00 24.66 5.93
CA ARG A 416 -5.77 25.27 4.60
C ARG A 416 -4.28 25.34 4.28
N GLN A 417 -3.46 25.83 5.19
CA GLN A 417 -2.01 25.90 5.00
C GLN A 417 -1.38 24.51 4.80
N ALA A 418 -1.85 23.48 5.54
CA ALA A 418 -1.38 22.13 5.35
C ALA A 418 -1.72 21.57 3.95
N CYS A 419 -2.93 21.82 3.45
CA CYS A 419 -3.33 21.49 2.07
C CYS A 419 -2.54 22.26 1.02
N ASP A 420 -2.25 23.54 1.26
CA ASP A 420 -1.47 24.37 0.35
C ASP A 420 -0.01 23.91 0.26
N ALA A 421 0.62 23.58 1.40
CA ALA A 421 1.98 23.00 1.42
C ALA A 421 2.04 21.65 0.69
N ALA A 422 1.01 20.81 0.85
CA ALA A 422 0.89 19.55 0.12
C ALA A 422 0.74 19.77 -1.39
N ALA A 423 -0.08 20.73 -1.81
CA ALA A 423 -0.25 21.11 -3.22
C ALA A 423 1.07 21.59 -3.83
N ILE A 424 1.83 22.43 -3.12
CA ILE A 424 3.16 22.91 -3.56
C ILE A 424 4.10 21.72 -3.79
N SER A 425 4.14 20.76 -2.88
CA SER A 425 4.96 19.53 -3.05
C SER A 425 4.59 18.78 -4.32
N PHE A 426 3.32 18.58 -4.60
CA PHE A 426 2.84 17.92 -5.82
C PHE A 426 3.19 18.71 -7.09
N GLN A 427 3.02 20.03 -7.07
CA GLN A 427 3.36 20.90 -8.21
C GLN A 427 4.83 20.78 -8.60
N ASN A 428 5.73 20.61 -7.61
CA ASN A 428 7.17 20.49 -7.84
C ASN A 428 7.63 19.04 -8.18
N THR A 429 6.75 18.06 -8.04
CA THR A 429 7.04 16.65 -8.37
C THR A 429 6.21 16.14 -9.55
N MET A 430 5.40 16.99 -10.17
CA MET A 430 4.59 16.64 -11.34
C MET A 430 5.47 16.18 -12.50
N GLY A 431 5.10 15.05 -13.13
CA GLY A 431 5.89 14.43 -14.19
C GLY A 431 7.00 13.50 -13.69
N LEU A 432 7.15 13.27 -12.38
CA LEU A 432 8.17 12.37 -11.86
C LEU A 432 7.90 10.93 -12.30
N VAL A 433 8.81 10.40 -13.12
CA VAL A 433 8.74 9.06 -13.70
C VAL A 433 9.12 7.97 -12.69
N CYS A 434 8.70 6.71 -12.92
CA CYS A 434 9.18 5.55 -12.18
C CYS A 434 10.11 4.70 -13.06
N ASP A 435 11.42 4.87 -12.86
CA ASP A 435 12.49 4.37 -13.71
C ASP A 435 13.54 3.55 -12.91
N LEU A 436 13.06 2.56 -12.19
CA LEU A 436 13.83 1.68 -11.32
C LEU A 436 15.03 1.04 -12.03
N VAL A 437 16.24 1.29 -11.54
CA VAL A 437 17.45 0.65 -12.10
C VAL A 437 17.43 -0.85 -11.79
N GLN A 438 17.54 -1.66 -12.83
CA GLN A 438 17.49 -3.14 -12.78
C GLN A 438 16.25 -3.69 -12.00
N GLY A 439 15.15 -2.95 -11.96
CA GLY A 439 13.93 -3.34 -11.28
C GLY A 439 13.97 -3.22 -9.74
N MET A 440 15.02 -2.60 -9.19
CA MET A 440 15.24 -2.46 -7.74
C MET A 440 14.79 -1.09 -7.23
N CYS A 441 14.10 -1.06 -6.07
CA CYS A 441 13.72 0.19 -5.40
C CYS A 441 14.90 0.86 -4.65
N GLU A 442 16.11 0.73 -5.16
CA GLU A 442 17.32 1.37 -4.60
C GLU A 442 17.66 2.66 -5.34
N LEU A 443 17.83 2.60 -6.64
CA LEU A 443 18.10 3.74 -7.50
C LEU A 443 16.90 4.02 -8.42
N PRO A 444 16.38 5.25 -8.43
CA PRO A 444 16.76 6.44 -7.64
C PRO A 444 15.95 6.62 -6.34
N CYS A 445 15.21 5.62 -5.89
CA CYS A 445 14.21 5.74 -4.81
C CYS A 445 14.79 6.29 -3.49
N HIS A 446 16.02 5.89 -3.11
CA HIS A 446 16.65 6.38 -1.88
C HIS A 446 16.85 7.89 -1.88
N THR A 447 17.45 8.43 -2.93
CA THR A 447 17.69 9.88 -3.04
C THR A 447 16.41 10.66 -3.23
N ARG A 448 15.41 10.09 -3.93
CA ARG A 448 14.08 10.72 -4.07
C ARG A 448 13.36 10.86 -2.73
N ASN A 449 13.39 9.81 -1.88
CA ASN A 449 12.84 9.89 -0.54
C ASN A 449 13.56 10.96 0.31
N ALA A 450 14.89 11.02 0.24
CA ALA A 450 15.68 12.01 0.97
C ALA A 450 15.34 13.44 0.54
N ILE A 451 15.23 13.69 -0.76
CA ILE A 451 14.88 15.01 -1.30
C ILE A 451 13.43 15.38 -0.96
N ALA A 452 12.49 14.44 -1.06
CA ALA A 452 11.10 14.68 -0.69
C ALA A 452 10.97 15.02 0.81
N ALA A 453 11.71 14.32 1.69
CA ALA A 453 11.73 14.64 3.11
C ALA A 453 12.33 16.03 3.38
N SER A 454 13.43 16.36 2.73
CA SER A 454 14.08 17.68 2.87
C SER A 454 13.18 18.82 2.38
N SER A 455 12.53 18.66 1.24
CA SER A 455 11.68 19.69 0.63
C SER A 455 10.40 19.96 1.41
N ALA A 456 9.91 19.01 2.19
CA ALA A 456 8.70 19.16 2.99
C ALA A 456 8.79 20.33 3.98
N PHE A 457 9.96 20.58 4.57
CA PHE A 457 10.19 21.74 5.45
C PHE A 457 10.08 23.06 4.67
N THR A 458 10.69 23.15 3.49
CA THR A 458 10.61 24.36 2.66
C THR A 458 9.17 24.64 2.23
N ASN A 459 8.40 23.60 1.86
CA ASN A 459 6.99 23.75 1.49
C ASN A 459 6.16 24.31 2.67
N ALA A 460 6.39 23.77 3.89
CA ALA A 460 5.75 24.25 5.11
C ALA A 460 6.16 25.68 5.44
N ASP A 461 7.46 25.99 5.42
CA ASP A 461 8.00 27.34 5.71
C ASP A 461 7.42 28.40 4.77
N MET A 462 7.26 28.08 3.48
CA MET A 462 6.65 29.01 2.53
C MET A 462 5.23 29.38 2.94
N VAL A 463 4.38 28.40 3.25
CA VAL A 463 2.96 28.69 3.57
C VAL A 463 2.79 29.31 4.95
N ILE A 464 3.58 28.90 5.93
CA ILE A 464 3.61 29.52 7.27
C ILE A 464 4.15 30.95 7.16
N GLY A 465 5.15 31.18 6.29
CA GLY A 465 5.72 32.49 5.99
C GLY A 465 4.81 33.42 5.17
N GLY A 466 3.60 32.94 4.77
CA GLY A 466 2.59 33.79 4.11
C GLY A 466 2.47 33.60 2.60
N TYR A 467 3.12 32.59 1.99
CA TYR A 467 2.87 32.25 0.59
C TYR A 467 1.44 31.72 0.41
N ILE A 468 0.72 32.27 -0.55
CA ILE A 468 -0.64 31.85 -0.89
C ILE A 468 -0.58 30.97 -2.14
N ASN A 469 -1.03 29.72 -2.00
CA ASN A 469 -1.18 28.82 -3.13
C ASN A 469 -2.55 29.03 -3.80
N HIS A 470 -2.54 29.34 -5.12
CA HIS A 470 -3.75 29.67 -5.88
C HIS A 470 -4.43 28.46 -6.54
N ILE A 471 -3.76 27.30 -6.58
CA ILE A 471 -4.30 26.06 -7.15
C ILE A 471 -4.47 25.08 -5.98
N ASN A 472 -5.72 24.84 -5.61
CA ASN A 472 -6.03 24.02 -4.45
C ASN A 472 -5.55 22.56 -4.58
N LEU A 473 -5.58 21.82 -3.46
CA LEU A 473 -5.04 20.46 -3.41
C LEU A 473 -5.84 19.49 -4.31
N ASP A 474 -7.17 19.63 -4.40
CA ASP A 474 -8.01 18.77 -5.25
C ASP A 474 -7.64 18.90 -6.73
N GLU A 475 -7.56 20.14 -7.25
CA GLU A 475 -7.19 20.41 -8.63
C GLU A 475 -5.74 20.01 -8.93
N THR A 476 -4.84 20.19 -7.96
CA THR A 476 -3.45 19.77 -8.08
C THR A 476 -3.34 18.25 -8.20
N ILE A 477 -4.07 17.50 -7.38
CA ILE A 477 -4.10 16.02 -7.45
C ILE A 477 -4.65 15.55 -8.81
N ASP A 478 -5.74 16.14 -9.31
CA ASP A 478 -6.29 15.81 -10.61
C ASP A 478 -5.28 16.06 -11.75
N SER A 479 -4.53 17.15 -11.65
CA SER A 479 -3.47 17.51 -12.61
C SER A 479 -2.30 16.53 -12.56
N VAL A 480 -1.87 16.12 -11.36
CA VAL A 480 -0.84 15.09 -11.15
C VAL A 480 -1.27 13.77 -11.76
N TYR A 481 -2.50 13.32 -11.50
CA TYR A 481 -3.00 12.06 -12.04
C TYR A 481 -3.10 12.09 -13.56
N SER A 482 -3.69 13.14 -14.10
CA SER A 482 -3.81 13.34 -15.54
C SER A 482 -2.44 13.34 -16.24
N SER A 483 -1.43 14.06 -15.68
CA SER A 483 -0.06 14.05 -16.18
C SER A 483 0.58 12.66 -16.10
N GLY A 484 0.30 11.90 -15.05
CA GLY A 484 0.79 10.54 -14.89
C GLY A 484 0.28 9.59 -15.97
N LEU A 485 -0.98 9.72 -16.36
CA LEU A 485 -1.58 8.93 -17.43
C LEU A 485 -0.96 9.22 -18.81
N MET A 486 -0.36 10.41 -19.00
CA MET A 486 0.35 10.78 -20.23
C MET A 486 1.77 10.19 -20.31
N LEU A 487 2.32 9.66 -19.23
CA LEU A 487 3.65 9.05 -19.25
C LEU A 487 3.64 7.79 -20.13
N PRO A 488 4.68 7.56 -20.96
CA PRO A 488 4.88 6.29 -21.65
C PRO A 488 4.98 5.10 -20.66
N SER A 489 4.57 3.93 -21.10
CA SER A 489 4.61 2.71 -20.27
C SER A 489 6.02 2.38 -19.75
N GLU A 490 7.05 2.70 -20.54
CA GLU A 490 8.47 2.49 -20.21
C GLU A 490 8.90 3.29 -18.95
N LEU A 491 8.21 4.38 -18.65
CA LEU A 491 8.49 5.28 -17.52
C LEU A 491 7.58 5.02 -16.31
N ARG A 492 6.84 3.90 -16.32
CA ARG A 492 5.90 3.50 -15.28
C ARG A 492 6.26 2.16 -14.64
N CYS A 493 7.35 2.15 -13.85
CA CYS A 493 7.79 1.01 -13.03
C CYS A 493 8.12 -0.27 -13.84
N THR A 494 8.68 -0.13 -15.04
CA THR A 494 9.00 -1.27 -15.93
C THR A 494 10.49 -1.54 -16.10
N ALA A 495 11.35 -0.68 -15.58
CA ALA A 495 12.81 -0.71 -15.80
C ALA A 495 13.21 -0.68 -17.30
N ARG A 496 12.37 -0.08 -18.16
CA ARG A 496 12.58 -0.03 -19.63
C ARG A 496 12.82 1.38 -20.16
N GLY A 497 12.87 2.39 -19.30
CA GLY A 497 13.07 3.80 -19.67
C GLY A 497 13.75 4.59 -18.56
N GLY A 498 14.04 5.86 -18.83
CA GLY A 498 14.68 6.77 -17.88
C GLY A 498 16.06 6.29 -17.43
N LEU A 499 16.38 6.48 -16.15
CA LEU A 499 17.68 6.08 -15.57
C LEU A 499 17.97 4.59 -15.71
N ALA A 500 16.95 3.74 -15.75
CA ALA A 500 17.13 2.30 -15.94
C ALA A 500 17.87 1.94 -17.24
N MET A 501 17.78 2.81 -18.26
CA MET A 501 18.41 2.62 -19.56
C MET A 501 19.74 3.38 -19.71
N ALA A 502 20.21 4.07 -18.66
CA ALA A 502 21.51 4.73 -18.70
C ALA A 502 22.64 3.68 -18.82
N PRO A 503 23.69 3.93 -19.63
CA PRO A 503 24.79 2.96 -19.83
C PRO A 503 25.40 2.46 -18.50
N SER A 504 25.60 3.34 -17.53
CA SER A 504 26.11 2.98 -16.21
C SER A 504 25.13 2.11 -15.40
N ALA A 505 23.82 2.35 -15.54
CA ALA A 505 22.81 1.53 -14.88
C ALA A 505 22.75 0.09 -15.41
N LEU A 506 22.95 -0.07 -16.72
CA LEU A 506 22.92 -1.39 -17.38
C LEU A 506 24.10 -2.27 -16.99
N ILE A 507 25.25 -1.69 -16.69
CA ILE A 507 26.48 -2.39 -16.31
C ILE A 507 26.75 -2.41 -14.81
N LEU A 508 25.88 -1.78 -14.00
CA LEU A 508 26.05 -1.73 -12.55
C LEU A 508 26.05 -3.15 -11.98
N ALA A 509 27.20 -3.55 -11.40
CA ALA A 509 27.33 -4.86 -10.78
C ALA A 509 26.50 -4.94 -9.52
N LYS A 510 25.77 -6.04 -9.34
CA LYS A 510 25.13 -6.35 -8.06
C LYS A 510 26.22 -6.67 -7.05
N THR A 511 26.13 -6.08 -5.86
CA THR A 511 27.07 -6.39 -4.76
C THR A 511 27.00 -7.88 -4.43
N SER A 512 28.15 -8.54 -4.35
CA SER A 512 28.31 -10.00 -4.30
C SER A 512 27.90 -10.67 -2.95
N HIS A 513 27.16 -9.98 -2.10
CA HIS A 513 26.83 -10.44 -0.74
C HIS A 513 25.47 -11.13 -0.61
N ARG A 514 24.93 -11.67 -1.68
CA ARG A 514 23.74 -12.55 -1.59
C ARG A 514 23.97 -13.88 -2.27
N ASN A 515 24.33 -14.88 -1.49
CA ASN A 515 23.84 -16.22 -1.73
C ASN A 515 22.35 -16.21 -1.36
N ILE A 516 21.48 -16.10 -2.38
CA ILE A 516 20.02 -16.23 -2.25
C ILE A 516 19.70 -17.72 -2.10
#